data_af95597bc9c572a8ae6a06843bc6c02b
#
_entry.id   af95597bc9c572a8ae6a06843bc6c02b
#
_cell.length_a   1.000
_cell.length_b   1.000
_cell.length_c   1.000
_cell.angle_alpha   90.00
_cell.angle_beta   90.00
_cell.angle_gamma   90.00
#
_symmetry.space_group_name_H-M   'P 1'
#
loop_
_entity.id
_entity.type
_entity.pdbx_description
1 polymer ?
#
loop_
_entity_poly.entity_id
_entity_poly.type
_entity_poly.pdbx_seq_one_letter_code
_entity_poly.pdbx_strand_id
1 'polypeptide(L)'
;MVTAREIMLLINLSIVLYVLFDYILMGYAGSGGQELEPMQNAQPRQTHPWIRQFMSYLAAEKNASPHTCRNYQRDLEQFESFLKKSNTCLTPSGEMDVGKVDRLVLRRYLSFLHKKNKKSSIARKVSTLRSFFKYLVREQLASTNPAKSISSPKREKILPTTLTVDEAFRLVESPAGEHDQPSLRDQAILELLYSSGIRVSELVGLNLKQLDLDLGIVRVMGKRKKERIAPVGSKAMESLRAYLKERGDMEEEEPLFVNRRGGRLTSRSVGRLVKKYTKRAGIFRNISPHTLRHTFATHLLDSGADIREIQEMLGHASLSTTQRYTHLTLGKLMEVYDKAHPRSFGAAAYDKEKKE
;
A
#
# COMPACT_ATOMS: atom_id res chain seq x y z
N MET A 1 16.06 -28.59 33.59
CA MET A 1 15.43 -27.25 33.46
C MET A 1 16.32 -26.43 32.56
N VAL A 2 15.84 -26.16 31.35
CA VAL A 2 16.58 -25.32 30.38
C VAL A 2 16.46 -23.87 30.84
N THR A 3 17.57 -23.17 30.95
CA THR A 3 17.59 -21.79 31.46
C THR A 3 17.06 -20.80 30.40
N ALA A 4 16.48 -19.70 30.86
CA ALA A 4 15.97 -18.63 29.95
C ALA A 4 17.04 -18.12 28.97
N ARG A 5 18.33 -18.28 29.33
CA ARG A 5 19.47 -17.90 28.49
C ARG A 5 19.69 -18.85 27.31
N GLU A 6 19.42 -20.14 27.49
CA GLU A 6 19.52 -21.16 26.44
C GLU A 6 18.35 -21.07 25.47
N ILE A 7 17.15 -20.73 25.95
CA ILE A 7 15.98 -20.45 25.08
C ILE A 7 16.23 -19.21 24.21
N MET A 8 16.82 -18.16 24.76
CA MET A 8 17.19 -16.96 23.99
C MET A 8 18.26 -17.24 22.93
N LEU A 9 19.22 -18.13 23.21
CA LEU A 9 20.22 -18.52 22.21
C LEU A 9 19.63 -19.35 21.08
N LEU A 10 18.71 -20.25 21.36
CA LEU A 10 18.00 -21.06 20.35
C LEU A 10 17.08 -20.20 19.47
N ILE A 11 16.41 -19.20 20.03
CA ILE A 11 15.59 -18.24 19.27
C ILE A 11 16.47 -17.38 18.36
N ASN A 12 17.62 -16.90 18.85
CA ASN A 12 18.56 -16.15 18.02
C ASN A 12 19.17 -16.97 16.88
N LEU A 13 19.49 -18.26 17.15
CA LEU A 13 20.02 -19.16 16.11
C LEU A 13 18.97 -19.47 15.03
N SER A 14 17.71 -19.62 15.40
CA SER A 14 16.59 -19.84 14.48
C SER A 14 16.35 -18.63 13.58
N ILE A 15 16.48 -17.41 14.13
CA ILE A 15 16.32 -16.16 13.36
C ILE A 15 17.48 -15.96 12.37
N VAL A 16 18.70 -16.31 12.77
CA VAL A 16 19.88 -16.24 11.89
C VAL A 16 19.78 -17.26 10.76
N LEU A 17 19.31 -18.48 11.03
CA LEU A 17 19.06 -19.51 10.02
C LEU A 17 17.94 -19.10 9.04
N TYR A 18 16.88 -18.47 9.50
CA TYR A 18 15.80 -17.99 8.63
C TYR A 18 16.25 -16.85 7.69
N VAL A 19 17.09 -15.95 8.19
CA VAL A 19 17.66 -14.86 7.36
C VAL A 19 18.68 -15.39 6.36
N LEU A 20 19.46 -16.43 6.72
CA LEU A 20 20.39 -17.10 5.80
C LEU A 20 19.64 -17.91 4.72
N PHE A 21 18.52 -18.53 5.05
CA PHE A 21 17.70 -19.30 4.11
C PHE A 21 17.06 -18.39 3.03
N ASP A 22 16.53 -17.21 3.42
CA ASP A 22 16.04 -16.22 2.47
C ASP A 22 17.16 -15.63 1.59
N TYR A 23 18.39 -15.53 2.10
CA TYR A 23 19.54 -15.05 1.34
C TYR A 23 20.02 -16.07 0.30
N ILE A 24 19.93 -17.36 0.61
CA ILE A 24 20.29 -18.47 -0.29
C ILE A 24 19.23 -18.66 -1.39
N LEU A 25 17.93 -18.50 -1.07
CA LEU A 25 16.83 -18.61 -2.05
C LEU A 25 16.81 -17.45 -3.05
N MET A 26 17.32 -16.26 -2.71
CA MET A 26 17.45 -15.14 -3.65
C MET A 26 18.69 -15.25 -4.56
N GLY A 27 19.63 -16.15 -4.27
CA GLY A 27 20.88 -16.33 -5.02
C GLY A 27 20.81 -17.34 -6.19
N TYR A 28 19.71 -18.07 -6.38
CA TYR A 28 19.63 -19.18 -7.34
C TYR A 28 18.70 -18.95 -8.54
N ALA A 29 18.51 -17.72 -8.97
CA ALA A 29 17.77 -17.44 -10.22
C ALA A 29 18.52 -16.42 -11.08
N GLY A 30 19.37 -16.90 -11.99
CA GLY A 30 19.90 -16.07 -13.05
C GLY A 30 21.30 -16.41 -13.53
N SER A 31 21.46 -17.51 -14.27
CA SER A 31 22.62 -17.73 -15.13
C SER A 31 22.26 -17.40 -16.57
N GLY A 32 22.81 -16.30 -17.09
CA GLY A 32 22.70 -15.90 -18.50
C GLY A 32 23.61 -14.70 -18.73
N GLY A 33 24.82 -14.97 -19.27
CA GLY A 33 25.96 -14.07 -19.28
C GLY A 33 25.77 -12.81 -20.12
N GLN A 34 26.36 -11.76 -19.59
CA GLN A 34 27.16 -10.73 -20.25
C GLN A 34 28.00 -10.05 -19.17
N GLU A 35 29.31 -10.10 -19.29
CA GLU A 35 30.25 -9.41 -18.43
C GLU A 35 30.03 -7.89 -18.57
N LEU A 36 29.52 -7.29 -17.50
CA LEU A 36 29.59 -5.85 -17.25
C LEU A 36 30.53 -5.65 -16.08
N GLU A 37 31.58 -4.85 -16.30
CA GLU A 37 32.58 -4.49 -15.29
C GLU A 37 31.94 -4.09 -13.94
N PRO A 38 32.50 -4.49 -12.80
CA PRO A 38 31.92 -4.16 -11.50
C PRO A 38 32.15 -2.69 -11.20
N MET A 39 31.10 -1.91 -11.14
CA MET A 39 31.12 -0.61 -10.46
C MET A 39 31.53 -0.82 -9.00
N GLN A 40 32.79 -0.62 -8.71
CA GLN A 40 33.32 -0.64 -7.35
C GLN A 40 32.68 0.47 -6.50
N ASN A 41 32.37 0.10 -5.24
CA ASN A 41 32.06 0.95 -4.08
C ASN A 41 30.62 1.48 -3.92
N ALA A 42 29.71 0.55 -3.58
CA ALA A 42 28.69 0.86 -2.59
C ALA A 42 28.68 -0.26 -1.55
N GLN A 43 29.53 -0.16 -0.52
CA GLN A 43 29.38 -0.98 0.69
C GLN A 43 27.93 -0.87 1.19
N PRO A 44 27.25 -1.98 1.54
CA PRO A 44 25.93 -1.91 2.13
C PRO A 44 26.05 -1.03 3.39
N ARG A 45 25.33 0.09 3.41
CA ARG A 45 25.32 1.01 4.56
C ARG A 45 24.92 0.19 5.78
N GLN A 46 25.87 -0.07 6.66
CA GLN A 46 25.58 -0.75 7.91
C GLN A 46 24.65 0.15 8.72
N THR A 47 23.37 -0.21 8.73
CA THR A 47 22.35 0.45 9.56
C THR A 47 22.72 0.27 11.03
N HIS A 48 22.63 1.33 11.82
CA HIS A 48 22.97 1.32 13.25
C HIS A 48 22.29 0.16 13.99
N PRO A 49 22.96 -0.57 14.92
CA PRO A 49 22.43 -1.74 15.61
C PRO A 49 21.05 -1.51 16.25
N TRP A 50 20.83 -0.38 16.92
CA TRP A 50 19.53 -0.06 17.54
C TRP A 50 18.41 0.17 16.52
N ILE A 51 18.69 0.67 15.33
CA ILE A 51 17.70 0.77 14.27
C ILE A 51 17.31 -0.64 13.82
N ARG A 52 18.26 -1.56 13.66
CA ARG A 52 17.98 -2.96 13.28
C ARG A 52 17.13 -3.65 14.36
N GLN A 53 17.49 -3.52 15.64
CA GLN A 53 16.72 -4.08 16.75
C GLN A 53 15.28 -3.51 16.77
N PHE A 54 15.13 -2.21 16.57
CA PHE A 54 13.80 -1.58 16.48
C PHE A 54 13.00 -2.10 15.29
N MET A 55 13.62 -2.36 14.13
CA MET A 55 12.92 -2.97 12.98
C MET A 55 12.45 -4.39 13.30
N SER A 56 13.29 -5.20 13.96
CA SER A 56 12.91 -6.54 14.42
C SER A 56 11.74 -6.49 15.41
N TYR A 57 11.78 -5.57 16.38
CA TYR A 57 10.67 -5.32 17.31
C TYR A 57 9.35 -4.95 16.59
N LEU A 58 9.43 -4.06 15.62
CA LEU A 58 8.24 -3.66 14.84
C LEU A 58 7.66 -4.82 14.04
N ALA A 59 8.50 -5.66 13.47
CA ALA A 59 8.08 -6.82 12.70
C ALA A 59 7.49 -7.93 13.61
N ALA A 60 8.23 -8.34 14.64
CA ALA A 60 7.88 -9.49 15.49
C ALA A 60 6.79 -9.16 16.50
N GLU A 61 6.94 -8.07 17.29
CA GLU A 61 6.01 -7.79 18.38
C GLU A 61 4.84 -6.88 17.97
N LYS A 62 5.07 -5.91 17.05
CA LYS A 62 4.04 -4.97 16.62
C LYS A 62 3.31 -5.39 15.35
N ASN A 63 3.74 -6.48 14.73
CA ASN A 63 3.14 -6.98 13.48
C ASN A 63 3.02 -5.87 12.41
N ALA A 64 4.03 -4.98 12.37
CA ALA A 64 4.04 -3.85 11.45
C ALA A 64 4.21 -4.35 10.01
N SER A 65 3.49 -3.71 9.07
CA SER A 65 3.60 -4.10 7.67
C SER A 65 5.03 -3.87 7.13
N PRO A 66 5.50 -4.67 6.16
CA PRO A 66 6.81 -4.47 5.52
C PRO A 66 6.98 -3.04 4.97
N HIS A 67 5.90 -2.42 4.51
CA HIS A 67 5.92 -1.03 4.06
C HIS A 67 6.15 -0.05 5.22
N THR A 68 5.57 -0.29 6.38
CA THR A 68 5.78 0.52 7.60
C THR A 68 7.22 0.41 8.06
N CYS A 69 7.75 -0.82 8.14
CA CYS A 69 9.15 -1.07 8.52
C CYS A 69 10.12 -0.35 7.57
N ARG A 70 9.96 -0.50 6.24
CA ARG A 70 10.80 0.19 5.26
C ARG A 70 10.74 1.72 5.39
N ASN A 71 9.57 2.29 5.65
CA ASN A 71 9.44 3.73 5.83
C ASN A 71 10.11 4.20 7.12
N TYR A 72 9.94 3.48 8.22
CA TYR A 72 10.56 3.79 9.50
C TYR A 72 12.07 3.67 9.43
N GLN A 73 12.58 2.60 8.82
CA GLN A 73 14.01 2.42 8.61
C GLN A 73 14.60 3.60 7.82
N ARG A 74 14.02 3.96 6.68
CA ARG A 74 14.48 5.10 5.86
C ARG A 74 14.44 6.43 6.63
N ASP A 75 13.43 6.63 7.48
CA ASP A 75 13.33 7.84 8.28
C ASP A 75 14.44 7.93 9.35
N LEU A 76 14.76 6.79 9.97
CA LEU A 76 15.82 6.71 10.97
C LEU A 76 17.22 6.79 10.35
N GLU A 77 17.45 6.16 9.21
CA GLU A 77 18.69 6.30 8.43
C GLU A 77 18.93 7.77 8.01
N GLN A 78 17.86 8.48 7.65
CA GLN A 78 17.97 9.91 7.36
C GLN A 78 18.33 10.72 8.61
N PHE A 79 17.76 10.37 9.76
CA PHE A 79 18.08 11.01 11.03
C PHE A 79 19.54 10.75 11.44
N GLU A 80 20.00 9.51 11.37
CA GLU A 80 21.39 9.14 11.60
C GLU A 80 22.34 9.90 10.67
N SER A 81 22.01 9.96 9.37
CA SER A 81 22.80 10.73 8.39
C SER A 81 22.87 12.23 8.71
N PHE A 82 21.79 12.79 9.27
CA PHE A 82 21.78 14.18 9.73
C PHE A 82 22.73 14.38 10.92
N LEU A 83 22.71 13.49 11.92
CA LEU A 83 23.59 13.56 13.09
C LEU A 83 25.06 13.45 12.68
N LYS A 84 25.40 12.51 11.81
CA LYS A 84 26.76 12.33 11.25
C LYS A 84 27.23 13.59 10.50
N LYS A 85 26.40 14.17 9.64
CA LYS A 85 26.73 15.37 8.87
C LYS A 85 26.88 16.63 9.73
N SER A 86 26.13 16.73 10.81
CA SER A 86 26.22 17.85 11.74
C SER A 86 27.26 17.65 12.85
N ASN A 87 27.95 16.52 12.86
CA ASN A 87 28.89 16.08 13.89
C ASN A 87 28.30 16.22 15.30
N THR A 88 27.05 15.80 15.48
CA THR A 88 26.28 16.00 16.71
C THR A 88 25.78 14.65 17.23
N CYS A 89 25.84 14.45 18.56
CA CYS A 89 25.38 13.21 19.21
C CYS A 89 26.03 11.96 18.63
N LEU A 90 27.36 12.00 18.48
CA LEU A 90 28.16 10.86 18.07
C LEU A 90 29.02 10.35 19.23
N THR A 91 29.30 9.06 19.19
CA THR A 91 30.33 8.42 20.01
C THR A 91 31.73 8.78 19.48
N PRO A 92 32.82 8.52 20.21
CA PRO A 92 34.17 8.70 19.69
C PRO A 92 34.46 7.87 18.41
N SER A 93 33.75 6.76 18.23
CA SER A 93 33.78 5.91 17.00
C SER A 93 32.98 6.47 15.83
N GLY A 94 32.29 7.63 15.98
CA GLY A 94 31.49 8.25 14.93
C GLY A 94 30.09 7.62 14.73
N GLU A 95 29.65 6.77 15.66
CA GLU A 95 28.30 6.19 15.64
C GLU A 95 27.31 7.09 16.37
N MET A 96 26.01 6.88 16.09
CA MET A 96 24.93 7.63 16.73
C MET A 96 24.85 7.32 18.24
N ASP A 97 25.00 8.36 19.08
CA ASP A 97 24.79 8.30 20.51
C ASP A 97 23.38 8.82 20.86
N VAL A 98 22.43 7.89 21.08
CA VAL A 98 21.04 8.25 21.37
C VAL A 98 20.86 8.91 22.72
N GLY A 99 21.76 8.67 23.68
CA GLY A 99 21.75 9.27 25.01
C GLY A 99 21.99 10.79 24.98
N LYS A 100 22.72 11.25 23.96
CA LYS A 100 22.99 12.70 23.74
C LYS A 100 21.93 13.41 22.92
N VAL A 101 20.94 12.69 22.37
CA VAL A 101 19.89 13.31 21.57
C VAL A 101 18.88 13.97 22.49
N ASP A 102 18.86 15.29 22.49
CA ASP A 102 17.95 16.13 23.25
C ASP A 102 16.87 16.78 22.35
N ARG A 103 16.01 17.59 22.99
CA ARG A 103 14.97 18.36 22.30
C ARG A 103 15.54 19.36 21.29
N LEU A 104 16.70 19.94 21.57
CA LEU A 104 17.33 20.95 20.71
C LEU A 104 17.84 20.33 19.43
N VAL A 105 18.50 19.18 19.52
CA VAL A 105 18.94 18.40 18.35
C VAL A 105 17.75 18.02 17.46
N LEU A 106 16.64 17.56 18.05
CA LEU A 106 15.43 17.23 17.28
C LEU A 106 14.81 18.47 16.62
N ARG A 107 14.82 19.63 17.27
CA ARG A 107 14.37 20.89 16.65
C ARG A 107 15.25 21.28 15.46
N ARG A 108 16.57 21.16 15.58
CA ARG A 108 17.51 21.39 14.45
C ARG A 108 17.22 20.43 13.29
N TYR A 109 16.96 19.15 13.60
CA TYR A 109 16.56 18.20 12.58
C TYR A 109 15.25 18.57 11.89
N LEU A 110 14.23 19.03 12.65
CA LEU A 110 12.97 19.50 12.07
C LEU A 110 13.18 20.71 11.15
N SER A 111 14.00 21.67 11.56
CA SER A 111 14.35 22.83 10.72
C SER A 111 15.03 22.40 9.42
N PHE A 112 15.91 21.39 9.48
CA PHE A 112 16.51 20.78 8.29
C PHE A 112 15.46 20.13 7.39
N LEU A 113 14.49 19.41 7.97
CA LEU A 113 13.42 18.75 7.21
C LEU A 113 12.48 19.74 6.55
N HIS A 114 12.16 20.86 7.19
CA HIS A 114 11.26 21.89 6.65
C HIS A 114 11.75 22.47 5.32
N LYS A 115 13.06 22.52 5.09
CA LYS A 115 13.63 23.01 3.83
C LYS A 115 13.35 22.12 2.62
N LYS A 116 13.08 20.80 2.82
CA LYS A 116 13.05 19.82 1.73
C LYS A 116 11.84 18.90 1.74
N ASN A 117 11.01 18.92 2.78
CA ASN A 117 9.92 17.94 2.96
C ASN A 117 8.56 18.60 3.13
N LYS A 118 7.52 17.95 2.62
CA LYS A 118 6.12 18.36 2.86
C LYS A 118 5.75 18.13 4.33
N LYS A 119 4.82 18.93 4.88
CA LYS A 119 4.32 18.84 6.26
C LYS A 119 3.89 17.42 6.66
N SER A 120 3.23 16.69 5.75
CA SER A 120 2.82 15.30 5.99
C SER A 120 4.00 14.32 6.17
N SER A 121 5.08 14.50 5.40
CA SER A 121 6.30 13.71 5.53
C SER A 121 7.02 14.01 6.84
N ILE A 122 7.07 15.29 7.25
CA ILE A 122 7.65 15.69 8.53
C ILE A 122 6.85 15.07 9.68
N ALA A 123 5.52 15.16 9.64
CA ALA A 123 4.66 14.55 10.67
C ALA A 123 4.90 13.03 10.82
N ARG A 124 5.08 12.29 9.69
CA ARG A 124 5.42 10.87 9.72
C ARG A 124 6.80 10.65 10.37
N LYS A 125 7.82 11.42 9.98
CA LYS A 125 9.18 11.31 10.55
C LYS A 125 9.21 11.60 12.05
N VAL A 126 8.45 12.58 12.53
CA VAL A 126 8.28 12.83 13.97
C VAL A 126 7.62 11.64 14.65
N SER A 127 6.60 11.02 14.03
CA SER A 127 5.97 9.81 14.57
C SER A 127 6.95 8.63 14.63
N THR A 128 7.80 8.46 13.61
CA THR A 128 8.87 7.45 13.61
C THR A 128 9.84 7.66 14.76
N LEU A 129 10.34 8.89 14.96
CA LEU A 129 11.24 9.22 16.06
C LEU A 129 10.60 8.99 17.44
N ARG A 130 9.32 9.37 17.62
CA ARG A 130 8.60 9.10 18.87
C ARG A 130 8.50 7.60 19.17
N SER A 131 8.20 6.80 18.15
CA SER A 131 8.11 5.35 18.29
C SER A 131 9.48 4.73 18.58
N PHE A 132 10.53 5.19 17.92
CA PHE A 132 11.91 4.74 18.13
C PHE A 132 12.39 5.05 19.54
N PHE A 133 12.31 6.30 19.99
CA PHE A 133 12.72 6.67 21.34
C PHE A 133 11.84 6.03 22.42
N LYS A 134 10.53 5.80 22.14
CA LYS A 134 9.70 5.01 23.06
C LYS A 134 10.20 3.58 23.22
N TYR A 135 10.66 2.97 22.13
CA TYR A 135 11.29 1.64 22.15
C TYR A 135 12.60 1.69 22.95
N LEU A 136 13.50 2.64 22.69
CA LEU A 136 14.77 2.76 23.41
C LEU A 136 14.59 2.95 24.92
N VAL A 137 13.59 3.71 25.35
CA VAL A 137 13.25 3.86 26.78
C VAL A 137 12.73 2.54 27.36
N ARG A 138 11.93 1.79 26.63
CA ARG A 138 11.45 0.46 27.06
C ARG A 138 12.61 -0.52 27.27
N GLU A 139 13.58 -0.50 26.35
CA GLU A 139 14.77 -1.36 26.40
C GLU A 139 15.87 -0.80 27.33
N GLN A 140 15.60 0.26 28.08
CA GLN A 140 16.57 0.93 28.98
C GLN A 140 17.84 1.46 28.29
N LEU A 141 17.77 1.66 26.96
CA LEU A 141 18.85 2.23 26.13
C LEU A 141 18.85 3.76 26.11
N ALA A 142 17.77 4.39 26.58
CA ALA A 142 17.65 5.82 26.78
C ALA A 142 16.81 6.10 28.03
N SER A 143 17.18 7.12 28.81
CA SER A 143 16.46 7.51 30.03
C SER A 143 15.13 8.19 29.75
N THR A 144 15.01 8.94 28.66
CA THR A 144 13.81 9.72 28.30
C THR A 144 13.54 9.67 26.80
N ASN A 145 12.31 10.03 26.43
CA ASN A 145 11.92 10.19 25.02
C ASN A 145 11.91 11.68 24.63
N PRO A 146 12.98 12.22 24.02
CA PRO A 146 13.06 13.63 23.67
C PRO A 146 12.07 14.01 22.58
N ALA A 147 11.57 13.07 21.78
CA ALA A 147 10.59 13.31 20.72
C ALA A 147 9.15 13.47 21.26
N LYS A 148 8.87 13.14 22.53
CA LYS A 148 7.53 13.26 23.14
C LYS A 148 7.06 14.73 23.13
N SER A 149 7.95 15.66 23.44
CA SER A 149 7.67 17.11 23.54
C SER A 149 7.70 17.85 22.18
N ILE A 150 8.05 17.19 21.09
CA ILE A 150 8.07 17.80 19.76
C ILE A 150 6.65 17.86 19.20
N SER A 151 6.17 19.02 18.80
CA SER A 151 4.90 19.17 18.11
C SER A 151 5.01 18.71 16.64
N SER A 152 4.06 17.90 16.18
CA SER A 152 3.94 17.58 14.77
C SER A 152 3.31 18.76 14.02
N PRO A 153 3.76 19.11 12.81
CA PRO A 153 3.08 20.11 12.00
C PRO A 153 1.59 19.75 11.84
N LYS A 154 0.71 20.72 12.04
CA LYS A 154 -0.71 20.55 11.75
C LYS A 154 -0.86 20.18 10.28
N ARG A 155 -1.53 19.05 10.00
CA ARG A 155 -1.87 18.65 8.63
C ARG A 155 -2.91 19.62 8.11
N GLU A 156 -2.67 20.17 6.95
CA GLU A 156 -3.72 20.87 6.23
C GLU A 156 -4.82 19.84 5.91
N LYS A 157 -6.06 20.17 6.26
CA LYS A 157 -7.23 19.41 5.83
C LYS A 157 -7.46 19.73 4.36
N ILE A 158 -6.73 19.07 3.48
CA ILE A 158 -7.01 19.11 2.05
C ILE A 158 -8.31 18.30 1.87
N LEU A 159 -9.37 18.93 1.37
CA LEU A 159 -10.59 18.23 0.99
C LEU A 159 -10.21 17.14 -0.02
N PRO A 160 -10.65 15.91 0.19
CA PRO A 160 -10.35 14.84 -0.73
C PRO A 160 -10.89 15.20 -2.12
N THR A 161 -10.07 15.08 -3.14
CA THR A 161 -10.49 15.26 -4.52
C THR A 161 -11.27 14.03 -4.94
N THR A 162 -12.53 14.19 -5.33
CA THR A 162 -13.35 13.15 -5.98
C THR A 162 -13.58 13.50 -7.44
N LEU A 163 -13.89 12.53 -8.25
CA LEU A 163 -14.37 12.71 -9.63
C LEU A 163 -15.89 12.82 -9.61
N THR A 164 -16.47 13.56 -10.53
CA THR A 164 -17.90 13.43 -10.85
C THR A 164 -18.15 12.10 -11.55
N VAL A 165 -19.39 11.64 -11.66
CA VAL A 165 -19.75 10.41 -12.37
C VAL A 165 -19.25 10.47 -13.81
N ASP A 166 -19.49 11.59 -14.52
CA ASP A 166 -19.06 11.79 -15.91
C ASP A 166 -17.53 11.79 -16.06
N GLU A 167 -16.80 12.39 -15.12
CA GLU A 167 -15.33 12.35 -15.11
C GLU A 167 -14.79 10.94 -14.85
N ALA A 168 -15.43 10.19 -13.94
CA ALA A 168 -15.06 8.81 -13.67
C ALA A 168 -15.27 7.94 -14.91
N PHE A 169 -16.41 8.10 -15.61
CA PHE A 169 -16.71 7.37 -16.84
C PHE A 169 -15.70 7.69 -17.94
N ARG A 170 -15.46 8.98 -18.23
CA ARG A 170 -14.43 9.39 -19.20
C ARG A 170 -13.05 8.83 -18.88
N LEU A 171 -12.69 8.72 -17.59
CA LEU A 171 -11.41 8.16 -17.20
C LEU A 171 -11.33 6.66 -17.47
N VAL A 172 -12.33 5.88 -17.04
CA VAL A 172 -12.30 4.41 -17.15
C VAL A 172 -12.49 3.94 -18.58
N GLU A 173 -13.20 4.72 -19.43
CA GLU A 173 -13.42 4.45 -20.84
C GLU A 173 -12.29 4.97 -21.74
N SER A 174 -11.41 5.82 -21.22
CA SER A 174 -10.35 6.43 -22.02
C SER A 174 -9.36 5.46 -22.68
N PRO A 175 -9.16 4.19 -22.25
CA PRO A 175 -8.42 3.20 -23.01
C PRO A 175 -9.17 2.65 -24.21
N ALA A 176 -10.51 2.73 -24.27
CA ALA A 176 -11.30 2.18 -25.37
C ALA A 176 -10.90 2.78 -26.72
N GLY A 177 -11.00 1.97 -27.77
CA GLY A 177 -10.61 2.32 -29.14
C GLY A 177 -9.20 1.86 -29.56
N GLU A 178 -8.38 1.42 -28.60
CA GLU A 178 -7.15 0.69 -28.87
C GLU A 178 -7.39 -0.78 -28.48
N HIS A 179 -7.53 -1.68 -29.45
CA HIS A 179 -7.83 -3.11 -29.18
C HIS A 179 -6.56 -3.92 -28.97
N ASP A 180 -5.46 -3.30 -28.59
CA ASP A 180 -4.24 -4.01 -28.22
C ASP A 180 -4.32 -4.54 -26.77
N GLN A 181 -3.60 -5.61 -26.47
CA GLN A 181 -3.57 -6.25 -25.15
C GLN A 181 -3.28 -5.26 -23.99
N PRO A 182 -2.30 -4.33 -24.11
CA PRO A 182 -2.09 -3.34 -23.06
C PRO A 182 -3.30 -2.43 -22.82
N SER A 183 -4.09 -2.12 -23.83
CA SER A 183 -5.26 -1.26 -23.71
C SER A 183 -6.41 -1.96 -23.02
N LEU A 184 -6.72 -3.20 -23.41
CA LEU A 184 -7.74 -4.04 -22.75
C LEU A 184 -7.40 -4.28 -21.27
N ARG A 185 -6.14 -4.58 -20.98
CA ARG A 185 -5.65 -4.70 -19.58
C ARG A 185 -5.85 -3.39 -18.83
N ASP A 186 -5.44 -2.27 -19.40
CA ASP A 186 -5.48 -0.96 -18.76
C ASP A 186 -6.92 -0.54 -18.47
N GLN A 187 -7.85 -0.85 -19.38
CA GLN A 187 -9.29 -0.64 -19.20
C GLN A 187 -9.83 -1.51 -18.06
N ALA A 188 -9.53 -2.81 -18.06
CA ALA A 188 -9.95 -3.71 -16.99
C ALA A 188 -9.42 -3.28 -15.61
N ILE A 189 -8.19 -2.75 -15.53
CA ILE A 189 -7.63 -2.19 -14.29
C ILE A 189 -8.41 -0.96 -13.82
N LEU A 190 -8.72 -0.01 -14.71
CA LEU A 190 -9.43 1.20 -14.34
C LEU A 190 -10.87 0.91 -13.92
N GLU A 191 -11.56 0.06 -14.68
CA GLU A 191 -12.91 -0.39 -14.37
C GLU A 191 -12.96 -1.12 -13.03
N LEU A 192 -12.05 -2.07 -12.78
CA LEU A 192 -12.02 -2.79 -11.52
C LEU A 192 -11.71 -1.88 -10.33
N LEU A 193 -10.78 -0.92 -10.47
CA LEU A 193 -10.49 0.04 -9.39
C LEU A 193 -11.70 0.91 -9.04
N TYR A 194 -12.43 1.38 -10.05
CA TYR A 194 -13.56 2.25 -9.83
C TYR A 194 -14.80 1.48 -9.36
N SER A 195 -15.10 0.32 -9.97
CA SER A 195 -16.31 -0.44 -9.63
C SER A 195 -16.23 -1.13 -8.27
N SER A 196 -15.05 -1.60 -7.86
CA SER A 196 -14.91 -2.36 -6.61
C SER A 196 -14.31 -1.57 -5.44
N GLY A 197 -13.77 -0.40 -5.70
CA GLY A 197 -13.10 0.42 -4.70
C GLY A 197 -11.92 -0.25 -3.99
N ILE A 198 -11.32 -1.32 -4.54
CA ILE A 198 -10.19 -2.01 -3.93
C ILE A 198 -8.93 -1.14 -3.88
N ARG A 199 -8.02 -1.44 -2.95
CA ARG A 199 -6.73 -0.72 -2.87
C ARG A 199 -5.83 -1.14 -4.01
N VAL A 200 -4.99 -0.23 -4.50
CA VAL A 200 -4.00 -0.55 -5.55
C VAL A 200 -3.08 -1.70 -5.16
N SER A 201 -2.75 -1.86 -3.88
CA SER A 201 -1.95 -2.99 -3.39
C SER A 201 -2.73 -4.31 -3.41
N GLU A 202 -4.04 -4.27 -3.21
CA GLU A 202 -4.93 -5.41 -3.34
C GLU A 202 -5.03 -5.82 -4.82
N LEU A 203 -5.30 -4.86 -5.72
CA LEU A 203 -5.38 -5.10 -7.16
C LEU A 203 -4.12 -5.76 -7.72
N VAL A 204 -2.93 -5.24 -7.42
CA VAL A 204 -1.68 -5.84 -7.93
C VAL A 204 -1.35 -7.18 -7.28
N GLY A 205 -1.95 -7.48 -6.13
CA GLY A 205 -1.81 -8.75 -5.43
C GLY A 205 -2.73 -9.86 -5.95
N LEU A 206 -3.73 -9.54 -6.77
CA LEU A 206 -4.72 -10.52 -7.26
C LEU A 206 -4.07 -11.58 -8.15
N ASN A 207 -4.48 -12.82 -7.94
CA ASN A 207 -4.32 -13.94 -8.85
C ASN A 207 -5.66 -14.27 -9.54
N LEU A 208 -5.63 -15.06 -10.58
CA LEU A 208 -6.84 -15.41 -11.33
C LEU A 208 -7.90 -16.07 -10.46
N LYS A 209 -7.54 -17.03 -9.60
CA LYS A 209 -8.45 -17.73 -8.67
C LYS A 209 -9.25 -16.83 -7.72
N GLN A 210 -8.82 -15.59 -7.53
CA GLN A 210 -9.50 -14.65 -6.65
C GLN A 210 -10.61 -13.85 -7.34
N LEU A 211 -10.71 -13.98 -8.68
CA LEU A 211 -11.76 -13.39 -9.49
C LEU A 211 -12.83 -14.43 -9.77
N ASP A 212 -14.08 -14.10 -9.47
CA ASP A 212 -15.23 -14.93 -9.77
C ASP A 212 -16.12 -14.15 -10.73
N LEU A 213 -16.04 -14.54 -12.01
CA LEU A 213 -16.76 -13.85 -13.09
C LEU A 213 -18.25 -14.21 -13.16
N ASP A 214 -18.66 -15.30 -12.52
CA ASP A 214 -20.07 -15.72 -12.50
C ASP A 214 -20.83 -15.02 -11.38
N LEU A 215 -20.20 -14.91 -10.21
CA LEU A 215 -20.76 -14.19 -9.07
C LEU A 215 -20.55 -12.68 -9.13
N GLY A 216 -19.73 -12.15 -10.04
CA GLY A 216 -19.41 -10.73 -10.11
C GLY A 216 -18.65 -10.20 -8.89
N ILE A 217 -17.69 -10.97 -8.39
CA ILE A 217 -16.95 -10.62 -7.17
C ILE A 217 -15.44 -10.80 -7.33
N VAL A 218 -14.69 -10.10 -6.50
CA VAL A 218 -13.27 -10.34 -6.30
C VAL A 218 -12.95 -10.52 -4.81
N ARG A 219 -12.18 -11.57 -4.49
CA ARG A 219 -11.69 -11.85 -3.14
C ARG A 219 -10.36 -11.16 -2.92
N VAL A 220 -10.29 -10.21 -2.00
CA VAL A 220 -9.09 -9.40 -1.74
C VAL A 220 -8.55 -9.64 -0.34
N MET A 221 -7.22 -9.78 -0.24
CA MET A 221 -6.53 -9.94 1.03
C MET A 221 -6.23 -8.59 1.65
N GLY A 222 -6.90 -8.28 2.75
CA GLY A 222 -6.70 -7.06 3.52
C GLY A 222 -5.54 -7.13 4.51
N LYS A 223 -5.43 -6.12 5.38
CA LYS A 223 -4.45 -6.12 6.48
C LYS A 223 -4.67 -7.31 7.41
N ARG A 224 -3.56 -7.86 7.97
CA ARG A 224 -3.55 -9.03 8.88
C ARG A 224 -4.10 -10.31 8.23
N LYS A 225 -3.95 -10.47 6.93
CA LYS A 225 -4.43 -11.65 6.17
C LYS A 225 -5.95 -11.89 6.31
N LYS A 226 -6.74 -10.85 6.55
CA LYS A 226 -8.20 -10.96 6.51
C LYS A 226 -8.66 -10.82 5.08
N GLU A 227 -9.38 -11.83 4.60
CA GLU A 227 -10.02 -11.82 3.30
C GLU A 227 -11.33 -11.05 3.37
N ARG A 228 -11.68 -10.35 2.30
CA ARG A 228 -13.00 -9.77 2.07
C ARG A 228 -13.41 -9.91 0.61
N ILE A 229 -14.69 -9.88 0.40
CA ILE A 229 -15.30 -9.85 -0.92
C ILE A 229 -15.51 -8.38 -1.31
N ALA A 230 -15.28 -8.07 -2.58
CA ALA A 230 -15.65 -6.79 -3.18
C ALA A 230 -16.47 -7.05 -4.44
N PRO A 231 -17.65 -6.41 -4.60
CA PRO A 231 -18.46 -6.54 -5.79
C PRO A 231 -17.75 -5.93 -7.01
N VAL A 232 -18.06 -6.46 -8.19
CA VAL A 232 -17.51 -6.02 -9.48
C VAL A 232 -18.68 -5.75 -10.42
N GLY A 233 -18.86 -4.54 -10.88
CA GLY A 233 -19.96 -4.15 -11.75
C GLY A 233 -19.86 -4.75 -13.16
N SER A 234 -20.98 -4.74 -13.88
CA SER A 234 -21.12 -5.34 -15.21
C SER A 234 -20.08 -4.87 -16.21
N LYS A 235 -19.77 -3.58 -16.26
CA LYS A 235 -18.77 -3.01 -17.17
C LYS A 235 -17.34 -3.45 -16.85
N ALA A 236 -17.02 -3.59 -15.58
CA ALA A 236 -15.72 -4.12 -15.15
C ALA A 236 -15.61 -5.63 -15.49
N MET A 237 -16.70 -6.38 -15.34
CA MET A 237 -16.78 -7.79 -15.74
C MET A 237 -16.57 -7.98 -17.25
N GLU A 238 -17.23 -7.15 -18.05
CA GLU A 238 -17.08 -7.13 -19.51
C GLU A 238 -15.62 -6.86 -19.91
N SER A 239 -15.01 -5.82 -19.32
CA SER A 239 -13.61 -5.46 -19.57
C SER A 239 -12.63 -6.54 -19.12
N LEU A 240 -12.91 -7.20 -17.99
CA LEU A 240 -12.11 -8.33 -17.51
C LEU A 240 -12.20 -9.54 -18.43
N ARG A 241 -13.40 -9.91 -18.90
CA ARG A 241 -13.58 -11.00 -19.88
C ARG A 241 -12.82 -10.73 -21.17
N ALA A 242 -12.91 -9.50 -21.69
CA ALA A 242 -12.18 -9.11 -22.90
C ALA A 242 -10.66 -9.20 -22.72
N TYR A 243 -10.15 -8.71 -21.60
CA TYR A 243 -8.72 -8.81 -21.26
C TYR A 243 -8.25 -10.25 -21.10
N LEU A 244 -9.01 -11.09 -20.38
CA LEU A 244 -8.65 -12.48 -20.13
C LEU A 244 -8.69 -13.30 -21.42
N LYS A 245 -9.67 -13.09 -22.30
CA LYS A 245 -9.77 -13.74 -23.61
C LYS A 245 -8.53 -13.45 -24.47
N GLU A 246 -8.07 -12.19 -24.50
CA GLU A 246 -6.88 -11.79 -25.26
C GLU A 246 -5.59 -12.31 -24.63
N ARG A 247 -5.57 -12.50 -23.31
CA ARG A 247 -4.40 -13.00 -22.60
C ARG A 247 -4.17 -14.50 -22.84
N GLY A 248 -5.23 -15.27 -23.14
CA GLY A 248 -5.17 -16.71 -23.39
C GLY A 248 -5.18 -17.58 -22.13
N ASP A 249 -4.69 -18.79 -22.25
CA ASP A 249 -4.67 -19.77 -21.17
C ASP A 249 -3.77 -19.35 -20.00
N MET A 250 -4.27 -19.56 -18.79
CA MET A 250 -3.63 -19.14 -17.54
C MET A 250 -3.91 -20.13 -16.43
N GLU A 251 -2.92 -20.27 -15.54
CA GLU A 251 -3.11 -21.02 -14.30
C GLU A 251 -3.79 -20.13 -13.22
N GLU A 252 -4.55 -20.76 -12.33
CA GLU A 252 -5.27 -20.08 -11.25
C GLU A 252 -4.38 -19.23 -10.33
N GLU A 253 -3.12 -19.67 -10.13
CA GLU A 253 -2.13 -19.01 -9.28
C GLU A 253 -1.42 -17.84 -9.97
N GLU A 254 -1.60 -17.67 -11.26
CA GLU A 254 -0.97 -16.57 -11.99
C GLU A 254 -1.54 -15.21 -11.59
N PRO A 255 -0.72 -14.15 -11.69
CA PRO A 255 -1.19 -12.78 -11.45
C PRO A 255 -2.35 -12.42 -12.38
N LEU A 256 -3.45 -11.88 -11.86
CA LEU A 256 -4.56 -11.40 -12.70
C LEU A 256 -4.10 -10.34 -13.70
N PHE A 257 -3.24 -9.41 -13.32
CA PHE A 257 -2.69 -8.39 -14.21
C PHE A 257 -1.18 -8.49 -14.34
N VAL A 258 -0.69 -8.53 -15.56
CA VAL A 258 0.73 -8.65 -15.88
C VAL A 258 1.27 -7.40 -16.60
N ASN A 259 2.56 -7.19 -16.47
CA ASN A 259 3.28 -6.17 -17.22
C ASN A 259 3.66 -6.71 -18.62
N ARG A 260 4.25 -5.87 -19.48
CA ARG A 260 4.67 -6.26 -20.85
C ARG A 260 5.69 -7.40 -20.91
N ARG A 261 6.32 -7.77 -19.79
CA ARG A 261 7.28 -8.87 -19.68
C ARG A 261 6.67 -10.12 -19.04
N GLY A 262 5.34 -10.20 -18.91
CA GLY A 262 4.63 -11.29 -18.27
C GLY A 262 4.64 -11.31 -16.74
N GLY A 263 5.45 -10.49 -16.09
CA GLY A 263 5.50 -10.44 -14.62
C GLY A 263 4.40 -9.59 -13.98
N ARG A 264 4.16 -9.79 -12.69
CA ARG A 264 3.15 -9.06 -11.90
C ARG A 264 3.33 -7.54 -11.99
N LEU A 265 2.23 -6.80 -12.06
CA LEU A 265 2.22 -5.34 -12.02
C LEU A 265 2.63 -4.81 -10.63
N THR A 266 3.23 -3.61 -10.62
CA THR A 266 3.51 -2.88 -9.38
C THR A 266 2.50 -1.77 -9.14
N SER A 267 2.26 -1.40 -7.88
CA SER A 267 1.41 -0.25 -7.54
C SER A 267 1.89 1.06 -8.20
N ARG A 268 3.21 1.19 -8.43
CA ARG A 268 3.78 2.35 -9.15
C ARG A 268 3.38 2.34 -10.63
N SER A 269 3.36 1.17 -11.27
CA SER A 269 2.92 1.03 -12.66
C SER A 269 1.45 1.40 -12.81
N VAL A 270 0.59 0.91 -11.92
CA VAL A 270 -0.84 1.29 -11.89
C VAL A 270 -1.01 2.79 -11.64
N GLY A 271 -0.25 3.39 -10.73
CA GLY A 271 -0.28 4.84 -10.50
C GLY A 271 0.12 5.66 -11.74
N ARG A 272 1.09 5.19 -12.54
CA ARG A 272 1.45 5.82 -13.82
C ARG A 272 0.37 5.64 -14.88
N LEU A 273 -0.26 4.47 -14.92
CA LEU A 273 -1.39 4.17 -15.79
C LEU A 273 -2.56 5.13 -15.51
N VAL A 274 -3.00 5.23 -14.26
CA VAL A 274 -4.06 6.18 -13.89
C VAL A 274 -3.72 7.60 -14.33
N LYS A 275 -2.50 8.07 -14.12
CA LYS A 275 -2.07 9.40 -14.58
C LYS A 275 -2.10 9.57 -16.10
N LYS A 276 -1.68 8.53 -16.86
CA LYS A 276 -1.74 8.53 -18.35
C LYS A 276 -3.17 8.78 -18.79
N TYR A 277 -4.11 7.99 -18.30
CA TYR A 277 -5.51 8.05 -18.73
C TYR A 277 -6.28 9.23 -18.14
N THR A 278 -5.93 9.73 -16.95
CA THR A 278 -6.44 11.01 -16.42
C THR A 278 -6.16 12.17 -17.39
N LYS A 279 -4.91 12.23 -17.90
CA LYS A 279 -4.54 13.25 -18.87
C LYS A 279 -5.29 13.09 -20.20
N ARG A 280 -5.44 11.85 -20.68
CA ARG A 280 -6.17 11.52 -21.91
C ARG A 280 -7.67 11.86 -21.81
N ALA A 281 -8.27 11.64 -20.65
CA ALA A 281 -9.67 11.99 -20.36
C ALA A 281 -9.91 13.50 -20.19
N GLY A 282 -8.89 14.35 -20.37
CA GLY A 282 -9.01 15.81 -20.21
C GLY A 282 -9.20 16.26 -18.76
N ILE A 283 -8.78 15.46 -17.78
CA ILE A 283 -8.91 15.80 -16.36
C ILE A 283 -7.60 16.43 -15.87
N PHE A 284 -7.62 17.72 -15.58
CA PHE A 284 -6.42 18.49 -15.20
C PHE A 284 -6.05 18.43 -13.71
N ARG A 285 -6.71 17.55 -12.96
CA ARG A 285 -6.43 17.31 -11.55
C ARG A 285 -5.51 16.10 -11.36
N ASN A 286 -4.82 16.04 -10.22
CA ASN A 286 -3.95 14.90 -9.92
C ASN A 286 -4.79 13.72 -9.37
N ILE A 287 -5.14 12.81 -10.23
CA ILE A 287 -5.91 11.60 -9.89
C ILE A 287 -4.94 10.45 -9.61
N SER A 288 -5.28 9.64 -8.62
CA SER A 288 -4.53 8.48 -8.18
C SER A 288 -5.47 7.29 -7.94
N PRO A 289 -4.96 6.05 -7.79
CA PRO A 289 -5.82 4.93 -7.40
C PRO A 289 -6.57 5.15 -6.08
N HIS A 290 -6.00 5.93 -5.16
CA HIS A 290 -6.70 6.33 -3.91
C HIS A 290 -7.86 7.29 -4.19
N THR A 291 -7.71 8.17 -5.18
CA THR A 291 -8.79 9.06 -5.63
C THR A 291 -9.95 8.25 -6.18
N LEU A 292 -9.70 7.25 -7.07
CA LEU A 292 -10.74 6.37 -7.60
C LEU A 292 -11.50 5.63 -6.49
N ARG A 293 -10.77 5.08 -5.51
CA ARG A 293 -11.41 4.44 -4.34
C ARG A 293 -12.24 5.43 -3.50
N HIS A 294 -11.80 6.65 -3.36
CA HIS A 294 -12.57 7.67 -2.65
C HIS A 294 -13.81 8.08 -3.44
N THR A 295 -13.67 8.24 -4.76
CA THR A 295 -14.78 8.49 -5.69
C THR A 295 -15.83 7.37 -5.61
N PHE A 296 -15.41 6.10 -5.62
CA PHE A 296 -16.30 4.96 -5.38
C PHE A 296 -17.12 5.13 -4.09
N ALA A 297 -16.45 5.39 -2.97
CA ALA A 297 -17.13 5.56 -1.69
C ALA A 297 -18.10 6.76 -1.69
N THR A 298 -17.73 7.87 -2.31
CA THR A 298 -18.56 9.07 -2.39
C THR A 298 -19.77 8.81 -3.27
N HIS A 299 -19.64 8.20 -4.43
CA HIS A 299 -20.76 7.92 -5.33
C HIS A 299 -21.77 6.96 -4.71
N LEU A 300 -21.32 5.92 -3.99
CA LEU A 300 -22.23 5.05 -3.24
C LEU A 300 -22.98 5.83 -2.14
N LEU A 301 -22.30 6.71 -1.42
CA LEU A 301 -22.90 7.52 -0.37
C LEU A 301 -23.93 8.51 -0.94
N ASP A 302 -23.60 9.18 -2.04
CA ASP A 302 -24.46 10.14 -2.74
C ASP A 302 -25.71 9.47 -3.32
N SER A 303 -25.61 8.18 -3.66
CA SER A 303 -26.73 7.33 -4.11
C SER A 303 -27.52 6.69 -2.95
N GLY A 304 -27.22 7.08 -1.70
CA GLY A 304 -28.00 6.67 -0.52
C GLY A 304 -27.60 5.35 0.15
N ALA A 305 -26.44 4.76 -0.22
CA ALA A 305 -25.94 3.58 0.48
C ALA A 305 -25.53 3.90 1.93
N ASP A 306 -25.80 2.98 2.87
CA ASP A 306 -25.41 3.16 4.25
C ASP A 306 -23.89 3.19 4.43
N ILE A 307 -23.41 4.11 5.27
CA ILE A 307 -21.97 4.29 5.51
C ILE A 307 -21.29 3.03 6.07
N ARG A 308 -22.01 2.19 6.81
CA ARG A 308 -21.49 0.92 7.37
C ARG A 308 -21.30 -0.10 6.26
N GLU A 309 -22.25 -0.20 5.32
CA GLU A 309 -22.15 -1.07 4.15
C GLU A 309 -20.97 -0.67 3.26
N ILE A 310 -20.80 0.63 3.02
CA ILE A 310 -19.63 1.16 2.30
C ILE A 310 -18.32 0.82 3.05
N GLN A 311 -18.30 0.94 4.37
CA GLN A 311 -17.13 0.58 5.18
C GLN A 311 -16.81 -0.91 5.11
N GLU A 312 -17.81 -1.80 5.07
CA GLU A 312 -17.63 -3.24 4.85
C GLU A 312 -17.05 -3.53 3.47
N MET A 313 -17.64 -2.99 2.41
CA MET A 313 -17.11 -3.11 1.03
C MET A 313 -15.66 -2.66 0.94
N LEU A 314 -15.32 -1.58 1.64
CA LEU A 314 -13.95 -1.03 1.64
C LEU A 314 -13.00 -1.77 2.59
N GLY A 315 -13.48 -2.59 3.52
CA GLY A 315 -12.64 -3.30 4.50
C GLY A 315 -11.96 -2.33 5.47
N HIS A 316 -12.72 -1.45 6.13
CA HIS A 316 -12.25 -0.60 7.21
C HIS A 316 -12.18 -1.42 8.51
N ALA A 317 -11.03 -1.44 9.17
CA ALA A 317 -10.67 -2.35 10.26
C ALA A 317 -11.34 -2.06 11.63
N SER A 318 -12.36 -1.20 11.72
CA SER A 318 -12.90 -0.76 13.01
C SER A 318 -14.12 -1.55 13.53
N LEU A 319 -14.68 -2.46 12.75
CA LEU A 319 -15.71 -3.35 13.23
C LEU A 319 -15.18 -4.78 13.30
N SER A 320 -15.06 -5.26 14.51
CA SER A 320 -14.59 -6.59 14.88
C SER A 320 -15.65 -7.64 14.57
N THR A 321 -15.71 -8.11 13.34
CA THR A 321 -16.36 -9.38 13.10
C THR A 321 -15.69 -10.07 11.91
N THR A 322 -15.07 -11.22 12.23
CA THR A 322 -14.79 -12.27 11.27
C THR A 322 -16.15 -12.94 10.99
N GLN A 323 -17.09 -12.22 10.41
CA GLN A 323 -18.28 -12.82 9.87
C GLN A 323 -17.86 -13.56 8.62
N ARG A 324 -18.02 -14.89 8.63
CA ARG A 324 -18.06 -15.69 7.41
C ARG A 324 -19.15 -15.08 6.53
N TYR A 325 -18.77 -14.60 5.35
CA TYR A 325 -19.76 -14.16 4.37
C TYR A 325 -20.65 -15.37 4.05
N THR A 326 -21.85 -15.37 4.55
CA THR A 326 -22.89 -16.33 4.16
C THR A 326 -23.49 -15.88 2.84
N HIS A 327 -24.15 -16.78 2.10
CA HIS A 327 -24.87 -16.42 0.88
C HIS A 327 -25.85 -15.25 1.08
N LEU A 328 -26.50 -15.18 2.25
CA LEU A 328 -27.41 -14.09 2.62
C LEU A 328 -26.68 -12.74 2.74
N THR A 329 -25.47 -12.73 3.30
CA THR A 329 -24.66 -11.51 3.45
C THR A 329 -24.14 -11.04 2.08
N LEU A 330 -23.77 -11.97 1.18
CA LEU A 330 -23.34 -11.65 -0.17
C LEU A 330 -24.49 -11.07 -1.00
N GLY A 331 -25.68 -11.68 -0.96
CA GLY A 331 -26.87 -11.18 -1.67
C GLY A 331 -27.23 -9.75 -1.26
N LYS A 332 -27.22 -9.47 0.05
CA LYS A 332 -27.46 -8.10 0.55
C LYS A 332 -26.38 -7.11 0.09
N LEU A 333 -25.11 -7.52 0.08
CA LEU A 333 -24.00 -6.68 -0.37
C LEU A 333 -24.15 -6.31 -1.86
N MET A 334 -24.52 -7.29 -2.69
CA MET A 334 -24.77 -7.11 -4.13
C MET A 334 -26.00 -6.21 -4.36
N GLU A 335 -27.08 -6.42 -3.63
CA GLU A 335 -28.28 -5.59 -3.72
C GLU A 335 -27.99 -4.10 -3.44
N VAL A 336 -27.24 -3.81 -2.37
CA VAL A 336 -26.82 -2.44 -2.03
C VAL A 336 -25.93 -1.86 -3.11
N TYR A 337 -24.99 -2.67 -3.61
CA TYR A 337 -24.11 -2.26 -4.68
C TYR A 337 -24.88 -1.95 -5.98
N ASP A 338 -25.79 -2.82 -6.37
CA ASP A 338 -26.56 -2.67 -7.60
C ASP A 338 -27.51 -1.48 -7.57
N LYS A 339 -28.04 -1.11 -6.41
CA LYS A 339 -28.87 0.08 -6.24
C LYS A 339 -28.08 1.39 -6.24
N ALA A 340 -26.84 1.37 -5.79
CA ALA A 340 -26.10 2.59 -5.51
C ALA A 340 -24.92 2.87 -6.46
N HIS A 341 -24.33 1.85 -7.11
CA HIS A 341 -23.14 2.08 -7.91
C HIS A 341 -23.46 2.38 -9.39
N PRO A 342 -22.96 3.49 -10.00
CA PRO A 342 -23.27 3.88 -11.38
C PRO A 342 -22.86 2.86 -12.46
N ARG A 343 -21.99 1.90 -12.15
CA ARG A 343 -21.49 0.83 -13.04
C ARG A 343 -21.97 -0.57 -12.60
N SER A 344 -23.04 -0.66 -11.81
CA SER A 344 -23.65 -1.92 -11.38
C SER A 344 -24.39 -2.65 -12.51
N PHE A 345 -24.90 -3.83 -12.25
CA PHE A 345 -25.76 -4.59 -13.16
C PHE A 345 -27.09 -3.86 -13.46
N GLY A 346 -27.57 -3.04 -12.50
CA GLY A 346 -28.79 -2.24 -12.63
C GLY A 346 -28.63 -0.91 -13.37
N ALA A 347 -27.43 -0.52 -13.78
CA ALA A 347 -27.13 0.78 -14.39
C ALA A 347 -27.79 1.01 -15.77
N ALA A 348 -28.42 -0.01 -16.37
CA ALA A 348 -29.30 0.17 -17.54
C ALA A 348 -30.51 1.08 -17.24
N ALA A 349 -30.87 1.28 -15.97
CA ALA A 349 -31.91 2.20 -15.56
C ALA A 349 -31.42 3.66 -15.51
N TYR A 350 -30.17 3.90 -15.16
CA TYR A 350 -29.61 5.24 -15.04
C TYR A 350 -29.45 5.97 -16.39
N ASP A 351 -29.18 5.20 -17.47
CA ASP A 351 -29.11 5.75 -18.84
C ASP A 351 -30.49 6.10 -19.41
N LYS A 352 -31.60 5.58 -18.85
CA LYS A 352 -32.94 5.91 -19.27
C LYS A 352 -33.48 7.22 -18.66
N GLU A 353 -33.15 7.47 -17.37
CA GLU A 353 -33.59 8.70 -16.68
C GLU A 353 -32.92 9.99 -17.18
N LYS A 354 -31.76 9.89 -17.84
CA LYS A 354 -31.07 11.06 -18.47
C LYS A 354 -31.53 11.36 -19.87
N LYS A 355 -32.41 10.53 -20.45
CA LYS A 355 -32.96 10.73 -21.83
C LYS A 355 -34.40 11.19 -21.85
N GLU A 356 -35.03 11.32 -20.72
CA GLU A 356 -36.29 12.04 -20.50
C GLU A 356 -36.01 13.39 -19.82
#